data_5ed028cdedc3a0401b1ab9b8401efb14
#
_entry.id   5ed028cdedc3a0401b1ab9b8401efb14
#
_cell.length_a   1.000
_cell.length_b   1.000
_cell.length_c   1.000
_cell.angle_alpha   90.00
_cell.angle_beta   90.00
_cell.angle_gamma   90.00
#
_symmetry.space_group_name_H-M   'P 1'
#
loop_
_entity.id
_entity.type
_entity.pdbx_description
1 polymer ?
#
loop_
_entity_poly.entity_id
_entity_poly.type
_entity_poly.pdbx_seq_one_letter_code
_entity_poly.pdbx_strand_id
1 'polypeptide(L)'
;MAISKENKEFIESLIDYYISESEAYAQIAENFVPEVESIPDTAFGIITGCVYSGFLQAYQNQQQTPSLEDVREFNEIIKNRAASIKKAIIEPIKIEETKEKSDDSEAEKEEE
;
A
#
# COMPACT_ATOMS: atom_id res chain seq x y z
N MET A 1 23.00 2.76 -11.23
CA MET A 1 21.98 2.32 -10.32
C MET A 1 22.56 1.45 -9.27
N ALA A 2 22.22 1.72 -8.02
CA ALA A 2 22.74 0.94 -6.91
C ALA A 2 22.00 -0.39 -6.78
N ILE A 3 20.68 -0.38 -6.98
CA ILE A 3 19.88 -1.59 -6.86
C ILE A 3 19.95 -2.35 -8.17
N SER A 4 20.18 -3.66 -8.10
CA SER A 4 20.28 -4.48 -9.29
C SER A 4 18.94 -4.49 -10.02
N LYS A 5 18.99 -4.79 -11.31
CA LYS A 5 17.76 -4.87 -12.09
C LYS A 5 16.82 -5.91 -11.52
N GLU A 6 17.39 -7.05 -11.10
CA GLU A 6 16.59 -8.11 -10.56
C GLU A 6 15.88 -7.69 -9.29
N ASN A 7 16.61 -7.02 -8.38
CA ASN A 7 16.00 -6.58 -7.14
C ASN A 7 14.99 -5.47 -7.38
N LYS A 8 15.25 -4.62 -8.38
CA LYS A 8 14.31 -3.57 -8.71
C LYS A 8 13.00 -4.15 -9.22
N GLU A 9 13.09 -5.16 -10.09
CA GLU A 9 11.90 -5.81 -10.60
C GLU A 9 11.13 -6.49 -9.49
N PHE A 10 11.84 -7.06 -8.52
CA PHE A 10 11.20 -7.68 -7.37
C PHE A 10 10.45 -6.63 -6.55
N ILE A 11 11.06 -5.47 -6.32
CA ILE A 11 10.42 -4.40 -5.57
C ILE A 11 9.15 -3.95 -6.30
N GLU A 12 9.24 -3.77 -7.61
CA GLU A 12 8.07 -3.34 -8.37
C GLU A 12 6.95 -4.38 -8.30
N SER A 13 7.29 -5.65 -8.34
CA SER A 13 6.26 -6.68 -8.24
C SER A 13 5.64 -6.71 -6.85
N LEU A 14 6.42 -6.42 -5.81
CA LEU A 14 5.86 -6.32 -4.48
C LEU A 14 4.88 -5.17 -4.38
N ILE A 15 5.24 -4.03 -4.96
CA ILE A 15 4.34 -2.88 -4.95
C ILE A 15 3.04 -3.25 -5.65
N ASP A 16 3.12 -3.90 -6.80
CA ASP A 16 1.91 -4.30 -7.52
C ASP A 16 1.06 -5.25 -6.67
N TYR A 17 1.71 -6.17 -5.97
CA TYR A 17 0.99 -7.10 -5.12
C TYR A 17 0.23 -6.36 -4.02
N TYR A 18 0.91 -5.43 -3.33
CA TYR A 18 0.25 -4.73 -2.23
C TYR A 18 -0.81 -3.76 -2.72
N ILE A 19 -0.64 -3.23 -3.94
CA ILE A 19 -1.70 -2.44 -4.53
C ILE A 19 -2.95 -3.30 -4.73
N SER A 20 -2.78 -4.52 -5.17
CA SER A 20 -3.91 -5.41 -5.38
C SER A 20 -4.60 -5.79 -4.07
N GLU A 21 -3.88 -5.66 -2.94
CA GLU A 21 -4.44 -5.98 -1.64
C GLU A 21 -4.71 -4.74 -0.81
N SER A 22 -4.79 -3.59 -1.44
CA SER A 22 -4.85 -2.32 -0.72
C SER A 22 -6.08 -2.21 0.19
N GLU A 23 -7.16 -2.88 -0.17
CA GLU A 23 -8.37 -2.80 0.66
C GLU A 23 -8.11 -3.37 2.06
N ALA A 24 -7.34 -4.44 2.13
CA ALA A 24 -7.03 -5.05 3.43
C ALA A 24 -6.28 -4.07 4.32
N TYR A 25 -5.38 -3.30 3.74
CA TYR A 25 -4.58 -2.37 4.51
C TYR A 25 -5.36 -1.12 4.89
N ALA A 26 -6.30 -0.72 4.05
CA ALA A 26 -7.22 0.35 4.42
C ALA A 26 -8.07 -0.08 5.61
N GLN A 27 -8.51 -1.33 5.64
CA GLN A 27 -9.30 -1.82 6.76
C GLN A 27 -8.48 -1.89 8.04
N ILE A 28 -7.21 -2.27 7.93
CA ILE A 28 -6.35 -2.27 9.10
C ILE A 28 -6.21 -0.86 9.65
N ALA A 29 -5.96 0.11 8.77
CA ALA A 29 -5.81 1.49 9.22
C ALA A 29 -7.08 1.99 9.88
N GLU A 30 -8.24 1.57 9.35
CA GLU A 30 -9.51 2.01 9.88
C GLU A 30 -9.69 1.57 11.32
N ASN A 31 -9.13 0.43 11.68
CA ASN A 31 -9.24 -0.07 13.05
C ASN A 31 -8.49 0.79 14.06
N PHE A 32 -7.66 1.68 13.61
CA PHE A 32 -6.88 2.52 14.52
C PHE A 32 -7.39 3.94 14.60
N VAL A 33 -8.54 4.22 14.05
CA VAL A 33 -9.20 5.51 14.29
C VAL A 33 -9.81 5.43 15.68
N PRO A 34 -9.66 6.43 16.52
CA PRO A 34 -9.12 7.76 16.26
C PRO A 34 -7.63 7.95 16.55
N GLU A 35 -6.92 6.88 16.86
CA GLU A 35 -5.49 7.00 17.14
C GLU A 35 -4.73 7.56 15.93
N VAL A 36 -5.19 7.24 14.71
CA VAL A 36 -4.61 7.82 13.51
C VAL A 36 -5.64 8.73 12.88
N GLU A 37 -5.16 9.76 12.19
CA GLU A 37 -6.06 10.74 11.61
C GLU A 37 -6.36 10.50 10.14
N SER A 38 -5.46 9.90 9.43
CA SER A 38 -5.61 9.71 8.00
C SER A 38 -5.53 8.24 7.67
N ILE A 39 -6.64 7.65 7.28
CA ILE A 39 -6.66 6.26 6.87
C ILE A 39 -5.79 6.05 5.64
N PRO A 40 -5.89 6.89 4.58
CA PRO A 40 -5.03 6.66 3.42
C PRO A 40 -3.54 6.76 3.73
N ASP A 41 -3.14 7.73 4.54
CA ASP A 41 -1.73 7.89 4.85
C ASP A 41 -1.23 6.74 5.72
N THR A 42 -2.07 6.28 6.64
CA THR A 42 -1.68 5.17 7.50
C THR A 42 -1.55 3.89 6.68
N ALA A 43 -2.50 3.63 5.80
CA ALA A 43 -2.42 2.45 4.94
C ALA A 43 -1.22 2.52 4.00
N PHE A 44 -0.93 3.72 3.48
CA PHE A 44 0.25 3.91 2.64
C PHE A 44 1.51 3.56 3.42
N GLY A 45 1.60 3.98 4.68
CA GLY A 45 2.76 3.66 5.50
C GLY A 45 2.89 2.17 5.75
N ILE A 46 1.77 1.50 5.99
CA ILE A 46 1.80 0.06 6.21
C ILE A 46 2.31 -0.65 4.96
N ILE A 47 1.77 -0.29 3.80
CA ILE A 47 2.17 -0.91 2.54
C ILE A 47 3.64 -0.65 2.27
N THR A 48 4.08 0.61 2.44
CA THR A 48 5.47 0.96 2.20
C THR A 48 6.39 0.17 3.14
N GLY A 49 5.99 0.01 4.40
CA GLY A 49 6.77 -0.77 5.34
C GLY A 49 6.88 -2.24 4.94
N CYS A 50 5.79 -2.79 4.42
CA CYS A 50 5.82 -4.18 3.96
C CYS A 50 6.74 -4.33 2.76
N VAL A 51 6.70 -3.38 1.82
CA VAL A 51 7.59 -3.44 0.66
C VAL A 51 9.03 -3.28 1.11
N TYR A 52 9.29 -2.39 2.06
CA TYR A 52 10.64 -2.20 2.57
C TYR A 52 11.14 -3.48 3.23
N SER A 53 10.28 -4.16 3.97
CA SER A 53 10.65 -5.42 4.59
C SER A 53 11.05 -6.45 3.52
N GLY A 54 10.30 -6.51 2.43
CA GLY A 54 10.63 -7.41 1.34
C GLY A 54 11.95 -7.05 0.66
N PHE A 55 12.20 -5.74 0.52
CA PHE A 55 13.47 -5.25 -0.01
C PHE A 55 14.63 -5.71 0.85
N LEU A 56 14.51 -5.56 2.18
CA LEU A 56 15.55 -6.01 3.07
C LEU A 56 15.73 -7.53 3.02
N GLN A 57 14.61 -8.25 2.91
CA GLN A 57 14.69 -9.70 2.86
C GLN A 57 15.40 -10.18 1.59
N ALA A 58 15.18 -9.51 0.47
CA ALA A 58 15.84 -9.88 -0.77
C ALA A 58 17.37 -9.73 -0.63
N TYR A 59 17.82 -8.63 -0.01
CA TYR A 59 19.24 -8.43 0.21
C TYR A 59 19.78 -9.48 1.16
N GLN A 60 19.03 -9.77 2.23
CA GLN A 60 19.48 -10.76 3.19
C GLN A 60 19.61 -12.14 2.56
N ASN A 61 18.69 -12.49 1.69
CA ASN A 61 18.76 -13.78 0.99
C ASN A 61 19.99 -13.87 0.10
N GLN A 62 20.50 -12.73 -0.35
CA GLN A 62 21.73 -12.68 -1.14
C GLN A 62 22.95 -12.45 -0.28
N GLN A 63 22.77 -12.49 1.04
CA GLN A 63 23.85 -12.28 2.00
C GLN A 63 24.48 -10.90 1.83
N GLN A 64 23.63 -9.91 1.59
CA GLN A 64 24.05 -8.54 1.38
C GLN A 64 23.27 -7.62 2.30
N THR A 65 23.78 -6.42 2.49
CA THR A 65 23.12 -5.37 3.25
C THR A 65 22.98 -4.17 2.33
N PRO A 66 21.80 -3.57 2.26
CA PRO A 66 21.64 -2.41 1.39
C PRO A 66 22.51 -1.26 1.85
N SER A 67 23.14 -0.58 0.90
CA SER A 67 23.90 0.62 1.19
C SER A 67 22.95 1.79 1.35
N LEU A 68 23.46 2.92 1.81
CA LEU A 68 22.67 4.12 1.90
C LEU A 68 22.12 4.51 0.53
N GLU A 69 22.92 4.32 -0.49
CA GLU A 69 22.49 4.64 -1.84
C GLU A 69 21.35 3.71 -2.28
N ASP A 70 21.44 2.44 -1.91
CA ASP A 70 20.38 1.49 -2.22
C ASP A 70 19.07 1.93 -1.58
N VAL A 71 19.13 2.37 -0.32
CA VAL A 71 17.95 2.81 0.39
C VAL A 71 17.37 4.07 -0.26
N ARG A 72 18.25 4.97 -0.68
CA ARG A 72 17.77 6.17 -1.35
C ARG A 72 17.06 5.84 -2.65
N GLU A 73 17.60 4.89 -3.41
CA GLU A 73 16.96 4.49 -4.64
C GLU A 73 15.63 3.79 -4.37
N PHE A 74 15.57 2.99 -3.30
CA PHE A 74 14.33 2.37 -2.91
C PHE A 74 13.27 3.45 -2.63
N ASN A 75 13.65 4.49 -1.90
CA ASN A 75 12.70 5.55 -1.59
C ASN A 75 12.22 6.26 -2.85
N GLU A 76 13.09 6.40 -3.85
CA GLU A 76 12.67 7.00 -5.11
C GLU A 76 11.67 6.11 -5.83
N ILE A 77 11.86 4.80 -5.80
CA ILE A 77 10.92 3.90 -6.41
C ILE A 77 9.55 4.05 -5.74
N ILE A 78 9.53 4.11 -4.41
CA ILE A 78 8.28 4.28 -3.69
C ILE A 78 7.64 5.61 -4.06
N LYS A 79 8.42 6.69 -4.12
CA LYS A 79 7.87 7.99 -4.46
C LYS A 79 7.25 7.98 -5.85
N ASN A 80 7.90 7.30 -6.78
CA ASN A 80 7.38 7.24 -8.13
C ASN A 80 6.07 6.46 -8.22
N ARG A 81 5.82 5.56 -7.28
CA ARG A 81 4.61 4.77 -7.26
C ARG A 81 3.61 5.25 -6.22
N ALA A 82 3.92 6.32 -5.49
CA ALA A 82 3.11 6.74 -4.35
C ALA A 82 1.69 7.11 -4.77
N ALA A 83 1.55 7.80 -5.88
CA ALA A 83 0.23 8.21 -6.34
C ALA A 83 -0.63 6.98 -6.65
N SER A 84 -0.05 5.97 -7.28
CA SER A 84 -0.78 4.75 -7.61
C SER A 84 -1.19 4.01 -6.34
N ILE A 85 -0.29 3.95 -5.37
CA ILE A 85 -0.59 3.26 -4.11
C ILE A 85 -1.73 3.98 -3.39
N LYS A 86 -1.64 5.30 -3.28
CA LYS A 86 -2.67 6.05 -2.58
C LYS A 86 -4.01 5.99 -3.30
N LYS A 87 -3.99 6.01 -4.63
CA LYS A 87 -5.23 5.90 -5.37
C LYS A 87 -5.90 4.55 -5.10
N ALA A 88 -5.12 3.48 -5.05
CA ALA A 88 -5.66 2.16 -4.80
C ALA A 88 -6.28 2.08 -3.40
N ILE A 89 -5.65 2.74 -2.42
CA ILE A 89 -6.17 2.75 -1.07
C ILE A 89 -7.48 3.53 -1.01
N ILE A 90 -7.53 4.67 -1.67
CA ILE A 90 -8.68 5.57 -1.57
C ILE A 90 -9.88 5.00 -2.29
N GLU A 91 -9.69 4.31 -3.40
CA GLU A 91 -10.80 3.84 -4.19
C GLU A 91 -11.71 2.86 -3.46
N PRO A 92 -11.20 1.86 -2.75
CA PRO A 92 -12.08 1.00 -1.97
C PRO A 92 -12.88 1.76 -0.92
N ILE A 93 -12.26 2.77 -0.29
CA ILE A 93 -12.95 3.57 0.70
C ILE A 93 -14.13 4.29 0.04
N LYS A 94 -13.88 4.89 -1.13
CA LYS A 94 -14.94 5.58 -1.83
C LYS A 94 -16.05 4.64 -2.26
N ILE A 95 -15.68 3.47 -2.74
CA ILE A 95 -16.68 2.50 -3.18
C ILE A 95 -17.54 2.09 -2.01
N GLU A 96 -16.94 1.87 -0.86
CA GLU A 96 -17.71 1.51 0.30
C GLU A 96 -18.65 2.60 0.73
N GLU A 97 -18.19 3.84 0.72
CA GLU A 97 -19.04 4.95 1.09
C GLU A 97 -20.21 5.06 0.13
N THR A 98 -19.96 4.93 -1.15
CA THR A 98 -21.02 4.98 -2.13
C THR A 98 -21.99 3.84 -1.92
N LYS A 99 -21.50 2.66 -1.64
CA LYS A 99 -22.35 1.52 -1.42
C LYS A 99 -23.22 1.72 -0.21
N GLU A 100 -22.67 2.25 0.86
CA GLU A 100 -23.45 2.50 2.04
C GLU A 100 -24.55 3.48 1.77
N LYS A 101 -24.27 4.53 1.02
CA LYS A 101 -25.28 5.48 0.67
C LYS A 101 -26.37 4.84 -0.17
N SER A 102 -25.98 4.01 -1.10
CA SER A 102 -26.93 3.31 -1.91
C SER A 102 -27.77 2.39 -1.06
N ASP A 103 -27.13 1.66 -0.18
CA ASP A 103 -27.85 0.74 0.67
C ASP A 103 -28.83 1.48 1.54
N ASP A 104 -28.46 2.63 2.04
CA ASP A 104 -29.37 3.40 2.84
C ASP A 104 -30.60 3.73 2.04
N SER A 105 -30.44 4.18 0.83
CA SER A 105 -31.58 4.52 0.05
C SER A 105 -32.27 3.27 -0.42
N GLU A 106 -31.55 2.14 -0.52
CA GLU A 106 -32.21 0.99 -0.96
C GLU A 106 -32.68 0.15 0.11
N ALA A 107 -32.14 0.27 1.27
CA ALA A 107 -32.57 -0.54 2.35
C ALA A 107 -34.01 -0.49 2.39
N GLU A 108 -34.52 0.57 1.97
CA GLU A 108 -35.88 0.64 1.93
C GLU A 108 -36.39 -0.13 0.86
N LYS A 109 -35.70 -0.39 -0.20
CA LYS A 109 -36.37 -1.09 -1.22
C LYS A 109 -35.87 -2.45 -1.27
N GLU A 110 -34.68 -2.67 -0.88
CA GLU A 110 -34.26 -3.87 -1.15
C GLU A 110 -34.51 -4.77 -0.14
N GLU A 111 -34.56 -4.40 0.85
CA GLU A 111 -34.78 -5.20 1.73
C GLU A 111 -35.69 -5.74 1.55
N GLU A 112 -35.72 -5.43 0.74
CA GLU A 112 -36.20 -5.95 0.17
C GLU A 112 -35.84 -6.57 -0.36
#